data_28dc2ed1b9bf1538fceddfb225336422
#
_entry.id   28dc2ed1b9bf1538fceddfb225336422
#
_cell.length_a   1.000
_cell.length_b   1.000
_cell.length_c   1.000
_cell.angle_alpha   90.00
_cell.angle_beta   90.00
_cell.angle_gamma   90.00
#
_symmetry.space_group_name_H-M   'P 1'
#
loop_
_entity.id
_entity.type
_entity.pdbx_description
1 polymer ?
#
loop_
_entity_poly.entity_id
_entity_poly.type
_entity_poly.pdbx_seq_one_letter_code
_entity_poly.pdbx_strand_id
1 'polypeptide(L)'
;MDRYKDFATELERFFQEYLVKESGASAHTIRSYRDTFVHLIDYIEAQMHVSPEKISLSMMTKSTMTAFLDWLESDRSSSIRTRNQRCAALKSFFRYMIYEDPTHMSQWKEISSIKSKKGPNGRLDYLTIDGVKLLLEQVDTNSIRGRRDLTMLMLLYNSGARVGELTSLTVSSVRADKPYVVTLIGKGSKRRIVPIDEDVMNLVVAYLHENNLDNPSKGAYPLFSNIWGEPLTSSGVAYVIN
;
A
#
# COMPACT_ATOMS: atom_id res chain seq x y z
N MET A 1 7.50 -42.85 0.30
CA MET A 1 6.47 -41.90 0.72
C MET A 1 7.12 -40.53 0.74
N ASP A 2 6.86 -39.70 -0.28
CA ASP A 2 7.48 -38.38 -0.39
C ASP A 2 7.00 -37.48 0.76
N ARG A 3 7.92 -37.02 1.58
CA ARG A 3 7.63 -36.20 2.75
C ARG A 3 7.55 -34.75 2.34
N TYR A 4 6.41 -34.10 2.57
CA TYR A 4 6.29 -32.66 2.41
C TYR A 4 7.27 -31.90 3.32
N LYS A 5 7.78 -30.78 2.84
CA LYS A 5 8.49 -29.81 3.66
C LYS A 5 7.54 -29.22 4.71
N ASP A 6 8.09 -28.67 5.78
CA ASP A 6 7.31 -28.04 6.84
C ASP A 6 6.74 -26.70 6.36
N PHE A 7 5.41 -26.53 6.53
CA PHE A 7 4.71 -25.32 6.05
C PHE A 7 5.21 -24.05 6.74
N ALA A 8 5.38 -24.07 8.06
CA ALA A 8 5.80 -22.90 8.82
C ALA A 8 7.20 -22.44 8.41
N THR A 9 8.12 -23.41 8.29
CA THR A 9 9.52 -23.15 7.84
C THR A 9 9.55 -22.56 6.44
N GLU A 10 8.80 -23.13 5.48
CA GLU A 10 8.80 -22.62 4.10
C GLU A 10 8.10 -21.25 3.99
N LEU A 11 7.07 -21.01 4.81
CA LEU A 11 6.42 -19.71 4.88
C LEU A 11 7.37 -18.63 5.44
N GLU A 12 8.12 -18.96 6.48
CA GLU A 12 9.14 -18.06 7.03
C GLU A 12 10.22 -17.72 6.00
N ARG A 13 10.77 -18.72 5.31
CA ARG A 13 11.77 -18.53 4.25
C ARG A 13 11.22 -17.67 3.11
N PHE A 14 9.97 -17.90 2.70
CA PHE A 14 9.31 -17.09 1.69
C PHE A 14 9.26 -15.62 2.09
N PHE A 15 8.92 -15.30 3.35
CA PHE A 15 8.86 -13.91 3.81
C PHE A 15 10.24 -13.29 4.01
N GLN A 16 11.18 -13.99 4.64
CA GLN A 16 12.47 -13.43 5.03
C GLN A 16 13.50 -13.44 3.91
N GLU A 17 13.51 -14.48 3.08
CA GLU A 17 14.51 -14.67 2.05
C GLU A 17 13.96 -14.26 0.68
N TYR A 18 12.92 -14.93 0.20
CA TYR A 18 12.41 -14.69 -1.15
C TYR A 18 11.84 -13.28 -1.32
N LEU A 19 10.87 -12.88 -0.50
CA LEU A 19 10.23 -11.57 -0.66
C LEU A 19 11.17 -10.40 -0.37
N VAL A 20 11.98 -10.49 0.68
CA VAL A 20 12.86 -9.40 1.10
C VAL A 20 14.12 -9.35 0.26
N LYS A 21 14.87 -10.45 0.20
CA LYS A 21 16.22 -10.46 -0.37
C LYS A 21 16.24 -10.66 -1.90
N GLU A 22 15.40 -11.57 -2.41
CA GLU A 22 15.42 -11.90 -3.83
C GLU A 22 14.48 -11.03 -4.66
N SER A 23 13.21 -10.87 -4.22
CA SER A 23 12.23 -10.12 -5.00
C SER A 23 12.19 -8.62 -4.71
N GLY A 24 12.84 -8.17 -3.64
CA GLY A 24 12.85 -6.75 -3.25
C GLY A 24 11.45 -6.20 -3.01
N ALA A 25 10.54 -7.01 -2.45
CA ALA A 25 9.14 -6.64 -2.26
C ALA A 25 9.01 -5.46 -1.28
N SER A 26 8.11 -4.53 -1.57
CA SER A 26 7.85 -3.40 -0.68
C SER A 26 7.27 -3.87 0.65
N ALA A 27 7.52 -3.10 1.74
CA ALA A 27 6.95 -3.36 3.06
C ALA A 27 5.40 -3.47 3.00
N HIS A 28 4.74 -2.72 2.13
CA HIS A 28 3.30 -2.80 1.91
C HIS A 28 2.90 -4.15 1.30
N THR A 29 3.65 -4.64 0.31
CA THR A 29 3.41 -5.97 -0.31
C THR A 29 3.60 -7.07 0.72
N ILE A 30 4.69 -7.03 1.49
CA ILE A 30 4.99 -8.01 2.53
C ILE A 30 3.87 -8.05 3.58
N ARG A 31 3.41 -6.89 4.06
CA ARG A 31 2.29 -6.79 5.01
C ARG A 31 1.01 -7.41 4.43
N SER A 32 0.65 -7.04 3.19
CA SER A 32 -0.53 -7.56 2.52
C SER A 32 -0.48 -9.08 2.33
N TYR A 33 0.68 -9.63 2.02
CA TYR A 33 0.87 -11.08 1.89
C TYR A 33 0.79 -11.76 3.26
N ARG A 34 1.43 -11.19 4.29
CA ARG A 34 1.34 -11.71 5.66
C ARG A 34 -0.12 -11.82 6.11
N ASP A 35 -0.91 -10.75 5.92
CA ASP A 35 -2.33 -10.76 6.27
C ASP A 35 -3.10 -11.85 5.53
N THR A 36 -2.69 -12.20 4.30
CA THR A 36 -3.30 -13.30 3.56
C THR A 36 -3.07 -14.63 4.25
N PHE A 37 -1.85 -14.89 4.71
CA PHE A 37 -1.53 -16.17 5.37
C PHE A 37 -2.08 -16.24 6.78
N VAL A 38 -2.22 -15.13 7.51
CA VAL A 38 -2.96 -15.08 8.77
C VAL A 38 -4.40 -15.54 8.54
N HIS A 39 -5.10 -14.96 7.55
CA HIS A 39 -6.47 -15.38 7.24
C HIS A 39 -6.57 -16.83 6.72
N LEU A 40 -5.55 -17.34 6.03
CA LEU A 40 -5.51 -18.74 5.61
C LEU A 40 -5.39 -19.67 6.81
N ILE A 41 -4.57 -19.33 7.80
CA ILE A 41 -4.43 -20.08 9.05
C ILE A 41 -5.75 -20.06 9.82
N ASP A 42 -6.37 -18.86 9.99
CA ASP A 42 -7.69 -18.71 10.61
C ASP A 42 -8.75 -19.60 9.93
N TYR A 43 -8.74 -19.63 8.59
CA TYR A 43 -9.66 -20.44 7.80
C TYR A 43 -9.46 -21.94 8.05
N ILE A 44 -8.22 -22.42 8.03
CA ILE A 44 -7.91 -23.84 8.25
C ILE A 44 -8.31 -24.26 9.66
N GLU A 45 -8.04 -23.42 10.66
CA GLU A 45 -8.45 -23.69 12.04
C GLU A 45 -9.97 -23.71 12.17
N ALA A 46 -10.68 -22.72 11.67
CA ALA A 46 -12.12 -22.59 11.82
C ALA A 46 -12.93 -23.60 11.00
N GLN A 47 -12.51 -23.90 9.76
CA GLN A 47 -13.29 -24.70 8.82
C GLN A 47 -12.81 -26.16 8.70
N MET A 48 -11.52 -26.40 8.94
CA MET A 48 -10.92 -27.74 8.85
C MET A 48 -10.62 -28.34 10.22
N HIS A 49 -10.78 -27.56 11.30
CA HIS A 49 -10.52 -27.98 12.69
C HIS A 49 -9.08 -28.47 12.90
N VAL A 50 -8.12 -27.85 12.22
CA VAL A 50 -6.69 -28.16 12.32
C VAL A 50 -5.99 -27.00 13.02
N SER A 51 -5.34 -27.29 14.15
CA SER A 51 -4.58 -26.29 14.89
C SER A 51 -3.35 -25.80 14.08
N PRO A 52 -2.94 -24.54 14.23
CA PRO A 52 -1.89 -23.91 13.42
C PRO A 52 -0.61 -24.73 13.31
N GLU A 53 -0.17 -25.37 14.39
CA GLU A 53 1.06 -26.18 14.45
C GLU A 53 0.95 -27.54 13.73
N LYS A 54 -0.25 -27.93 13.33
CA LYS A 54 -0.51 -29.15 12.55
C LYS A 54 -0.77 -28.89 11.08
N ILE A 55 -0.74 -27.63 10.67
CA ILE A 55 -0.91 -27.27 9.26
C ILE A 55 0.27 -27.81 8.45
N SER A 56 -0.03 -28.55 7.40
CA SER A 56 0.99 -29.12 6.50
C SER A 56 0.76 -28.71 5.05
N LEU A 57 1.82 -28.74 4.26
CA LEU A 57 1.78 -28.46 2.82
C LEU A 57 0.89 -29.46 2.04
N SER A 58 0.69 -30.69 2.58
CA SER A 58 -0.23 -31.67 1.97
C SER A 58 -1.68 -31.20 1.94
N MET A 59 -2.07 -30.32 2.88
CA MET A 59 -3.43 -29.76 2.94
C MET A 59 -3.63 -28.63 1.93
N MET A 60 -2.54 -28.09 1.38
CA MET A 60 -2.56 -26.96 0.45
C MET A 60 -2.91 -27.47 -0.96
N THR A 61 -4.17 -27.74 -1.21
CA THR A 61 -4.66 -28.16 -2.52
C THR A 61 -5.36 -27.01 -3.24
N LYS A 62 -5.54 -27.13 -4.56
CA LYS A 62 -6.32 -26.15 -5.32
C LYS A 62 -7.74 -25.99 -4.77
N SER A 63 -8.36 -27.10 -4.34
CA SER A 63 -9.69 -27.10 -3.72
C SER A 63 -9.70 -26.31 -2.42
N THR A 64 -8.75 -26.58 -1.51
CA THR A 64 -8.60 -25.85 -0.24
C THR A 64 -8.40 -24.36 -0.48
N MET A 65 -7.51 -23.98 -1.41
CA MET A 65 -7.25 -22.57 -1.72
C MET A 65 -8.46 -21.88 -2.35
N THR A 66 -9.24 -22.59 -3.17
CA THR A 66 -10.46 -22.03 -3.76
C THR A 66 -11.53 -21.84 -2.67
N ALA A 67 -11.74 -22.82 -1.80
CA ALA A 67 -12.67 -22.73 -0.69
C ALA A 67 -12.30 -21.59 0.29
N PHE A 68 -11.02 -21.43 0.60
CA PHE A 68 -10.53 -20.27 1.37
C PHE A 68 -10.90 -18.94 0.71
N LEU A 69 -10.67 -18.81 -0.61
CA LEU A 69 -10.98 -17.58 -1.32
C LEU A 69 -12.50 -17.32 -1.39
N ASP A 70 -13.32 -18.34 -1.44
CA ASP A 70 -14.78 -18.22 -1.40
C ASP A 70 -15.27 -17.88 0.02
N TRP A 71 -14.67 -18.46 1.06
CA TRP A 71 -14.92 -18.11 2.47
C TRP A 71 -14.61 -16.63 2.77
N LEU A 72 -13.56 -16.05 2.16
CA LEU A 72 -13.27 -14.63 2.31
C LEU A 72 -14.41 -13.74 1.77
N GLU A 73 -15.10 -14.19 0.72
CA GLU A 73 -16.23 -13.44 0.17
C GLU A 73 -17.52 -13.64 0.98
N SER A 74 -17.83 -14.88 1.37
CA SER A 74 -19.08 -15.22 2.09
C SER A 74 -19.05 -14.81 3.55
N ASP A 75 -18.01 -15.20 4.28
CA ASP A 75 -17.96 -15.07 5.74
C ASP A 75 -17.27 -13.79 6.22
N ARG A 76 -16.29 -13.30 5.44
CA ARG A 76 -15.53 -12.08 5.75
C ARG A 76 -15.96 -10.87 4.94
N SER A 77 -17.00 -11.00 4.11
CA SER A 77 -17.55 -9.92 3.26
C SER A 77 -16.49 -9.21 2.43
N SER A 78 -15.45 -9.93 2.03
CA SER A 78 -14.34 -9.36 1.24
C SER A 78 -14.80 -9.04 -0.18
N SER A 79 -14.42 -7.86 -0.67
CA SER A 79 -14.67 -7.50 -2.07
C SER A 79 -13.90 -8.43 -3.03
N ILE A 80 -14.38 -8.55 -4.28
CA ILE A 80 -13.66 -9.27 -5.36
C ILE A 80 -12.23 -8.77 -5.52
N ARG A 81 -11.99 -7.47 -5.35
CA ARG A 81 -10.65 -6.86 -5.38
C ARG A 81 -9.76 -7.43 -4.27
N THR A 82 -10.26 -7.45 -3.04
CA THR A 82 -9.55 -8.01 -1.88
C THR A 82 -9.28 -9.50 -2.08
N ARG A 83 -10.29 -10.27 -2.48
CA ARG A 83 -10.16 -11.70 -2.80
C ARG A 83 -9.07 -11.94 -3.85
N ASN A 84 -9.03 -11.14 -4.92
CA ASN A 84 -8.02 -11.27 -5.97
C ASN A 84 -6.60 -10.89 -5.49
N GLN A 85 -6.48 -9.92 -4.59
CA GLN A 85 -5.23 -9.58 -3.93
C GLN A 85 -4.71 -10.75 -3.07
N ARG A 86 -5.60 -11.41 -2.30
CA ARG A 86 -5.26 -12.61 -1.53
C ARG A 86 -4.86 -13.77 -2.46
N CYS A 87 -5.59 -13.97 -3.55
CA CYS A 87 -5.22 -14.95 -4.58
C CYS A 87 -3.83 -14.70 -5.17
N ALA A 88 -3.44 -13.45 -5.38
CA ALA A 88 -2.10 -13.10 -5.87
C ALA A 88 -1.01 -13.45 -4.86
N ALA A 89 -1.24 -13.25 -3.56
CA ALA A 89 -0.32 -13.64 -2.50
C ALA A 89 -0.11 -15.15 -2.45
N LEU A 90 -1.20 -15.94 -2.50
CA LEU A 90 -1.13 -17.40 -2.58
C LEU A 90 -0.32 -17.85 -3.79
N LYS A 91 -0.62 -17.30 -4.97
CA LYS A 91 0.12 -17.65 -6.20
C LYS A 91 1.61 -17.33 -6.09
N SER A 92 1.97 -16.23 -5.43
CA SER A 92 3.38 -15.87 -5.23
C SER A 92 4.09 -16.93 -4.39
N PHE A 93 3.49 -17.36 -3.29
CA PHE A 93 4.03 -18.42 -2.44
C PHE A 93 4.14 -19.76 -3.17
N PHE A 94 3.08 -20.20 -3.85
CA PHE A 94 3.12 -21.49 -4.53
C PHE A 94 4.02 -21.50 -5.77
N ARG A 95 4.28 -20.35 -6.39
CA ARG A 95 5.33 -20.23 -7.41
C ARG A 95 6.72 -20.38 -6.82
N TYR A 96 6.99 -19.82 -5.65
CA TYR A 96 8.21 -20.04 -4.90
C TYR A 96 8.35 -21.53 -4.58
N MET A 97 7.29 -22.20 -4.10
CA MET A 97 7.28 -23.63 -3.79
C MET A 97 7.57 -24.54 -5.00
N ILE A 98 7.28 -24.12 -6.24
CA ILE A 98 7.65 -24.89 -7.44
C ILE A 98 9.16 -25.14 -7.51
N TYR A 99 9.96 -24.20 -7.05
CA TYR A 99 11.43 -24.31 -7.04
C TYR A 99 11.96 -24.97 -5.77
N GLU A 100 11.34 -24.71 -4.63
CA GLU A 100 11.77 -25.23 -3.34
C GLU A 100 11.36 -26.68 -3.11
N ASP A 101 10.26 -27.11 -3.70
CA ASP A 101 9.74 -28.47 -3.57
C ASP A 101 9.31 -29.04 -4.93
N PRO A 102 10.28 -29.41 -5.79
CA PRO A 102 10.01 -29.96 -7.13
C PRO A 102 9.21 -31.25 -7.11
N THR A 103 9.28 -32.02 -6.05
CA THR A 103 8.57 -33.29 -5.89
C THR A 103 7.06 -33.12 -6.00
N HIS A 104 6.53 -32.01 -5.46
CA HIS A 104 5.08 -31.70 -5.49
C HIS A 104 4.75 -30.57 -6.48
N MET A 105 5.60 -30.35 -7.47
CA MET A 105 5.47 -29.25 -8.44
C MET A 105 4.09 -29.21 -9.15
N SER A 106 3.49 -30.36 -9.43
CA SER A 106 2.16 -30.43 -10.07
C SER A 106 1.10 -29.76 -9.21
N GLN A 107 1.10 -30.03 -7.91
CA GLN A 107 0.19 -29.43 -6.93
C GLN A 107 0.37 -27.90 -6.86
N TRP A 108 1.61 -27.41 -6.81
CA TRP A 108 1.91 -25.99 -6.76
C TRP A 108 1.51 -25.26 -8.04
N LYS A 109 1.68 -25.89 -9.19
CA LYS A 109 1.21 -25.38 -10.50
C LYS A 109 -0.31 -25.29 -10.55
N GLU A 110 -1.03 -26.29 -10.04
CA GLU A 110 -2.50 -26.27 -9.99
C GLU A 110 -3.03 -25.11 -9.16
N ILE A 111 -2.46 -24.86 -7.97
CA ILE A 111 -2.84 -23.72 -7.12
C ILE A 111 -2.51 -22.39 -7.83
N SER A 112 -1.34 -22.31 -8.45
CA SER A 112 -0.92 -21.11 -9.20
C SER A 112 -1.82 -20.81 -10.39
N SER A 113 -2.57 -21.81 -10.91
CA SER A 113 -3.52 -21.67 -12.02
C SER A 113 -4.88 -21.06 -11.63
N ILE A 114 -5.19 -20.89 -10.34
CA ILE A 114 -6.46 -20.32 -9.86
C ILE A 114 -6.66 -18.95 -10.54
N LYS A 115 -7.80 -18.76 -11.20
CA LYS A 115 -8.09 -17.51 -11.91
C LYS A 115 -8.59 -16.43 -10.96
N SER A 116 -8.21 -15.20 -11.25
CA SER A 116 -8.82 -14.03 -10.62
C SER A 116 -10.28 -13.88 -11.08
N LYS A 117 -11.19 -13.53 -10.20
CA LYS A 117 -12.59 -13.23 -10.56
C LYS A 117 -12.65 -11.87 -11.27
N LYS A 118 -13.49 -11.76 -12.29
CA LYS A 118 -13.82 -10.46 -12.90
C LYS A 118 -14.69 -9.69 -11.90
N GLY A 119 -14.22 -8.55 -11.47
CA GLY A 119 -15.01 -7.62 -10.64
C GLY A 119 -15.85 -6.69 -11.51
N PRO A 120 -16.82 -5.99 -10.91
CA PRO A 120 -17.50 -4.90 -11.59
C PRO A 120 -16.45 -3.87 -12.00
N ASN A 121 -16.52 -3.43 -13.26
CA ASN A 121 -15.77 -2.24 -13.69
C ASN A 121 -16.39 -1.04 -12.99
N GLY A 122 -15.85 -0.68 -11.83
CA GLY A 122 -16.23 0.55 -11.15
C GLY A 122 -15.97 1.74 -12.09
N ARG A 123 -16.97 2.59 -12.29
CA ARG A 123 -16.70 3.93 -12.83
C ARG A 123 -15.71 4.59 -11.88
N LEU A 124 -14.65 5.14 -12.42
CA LEU A 124 -13.79 6.03 -11.65
C LEU A 124 -14.61 7.32 -11.45
N ASP A 125 -15.16 7.49 -10.26
CA ASP A 125 -15.70 8.76 -9.86
C ASP A 125 -14.53 9.72 -9.62
N TYR A 126 -14.45 10.75 -10.42
CA TYR A 126 -13.46 11.82 -10.28
C TYR A 126 -14.18 13.12 -9.96
N LEU A 127 -13.55 13.94 -9.14
CA LEU A 127 -14.05 15.27 -8.84
C LEU A 127 -13.96 16.16 -10.10
N THR A 128 -15.02 16.88 -10.39
CA THR A 128 -14.97 17.97 -11.37
C THR A 128 -14.13 19.11 -10.82
N ILE A 129 -13.72 20.05 -11.69
CA ILE A 129 -12.98 21.26 -11.26
C ILE A 129 -13.78 22.01 -10.19
N ASP A 130 -15.08 22.13 -10.38
CA ASP A 130 -15.96 22.81 -9.40
C ASP A 130 -16.07 22.01 -8.09
N GLY A 131 -16.08 20.68 -8.17
CA GLY A 131 -16.03 19.82 -6.98
C GLY A 131 -14.73 19.99 -6.19
N VAL A 132 -13.58 20.13 -6.88
CA VAL A 132 -12.30 20.42 -6.22
C VAL A 132 -12.33 21.80 -5.55
N LYS A 133 -12.87 22.84 -6.23
CA LYS A 133 -13.00 24.19 -5.65
C LYS A 133 -13.83 24.16 -4.39
N LEU A 134 -15.01 23.56 -4.44
CA LEU A 134 -15.92 23.44 -3.29
C LEU A 134 -15.23 22.72 -2.11
N LEU A 135 -14.46 21.67 -2.38
CA LEU A 135 -13.71 20.97 -1.34
C LEU A 135 -12.66 21.87 -0.69
N LEU A 136 -11.92 22.63 -1.49
CA LEU A 136 -10.89 23.54 -0.97
C LEU A 136 -11.48 24.70 -0.18
N GLU A 137 -12.65 25.21 -0.55
CA GLU A 137 -13.39 26.27 0.16
C GLU A 137 -13.89 25.84 1.55
N GLN A 138 -14.04 24.54 1.80
CA GLN A 138 -14.44 24.03 3.12
C GLN A 138 -13.30 24.04 4.15
N VAL A 139 -12.05 24.24 3.71
CA VAL A 139 -10.90 24.20 4.61
C VAL A 139 -10.83 25.48 5.44
N ASP A 140 -10.89 25.35 6.78
CA ASP A 140 -10.77 26.49 7.71
C ASP A 140 -9.34 27.04 7.74
N THR A 141 -9.08 28.04 6.95
CA THR A 141 -7.77 28.72 6.85
C THR A 141 -7.40 29.58 8.06
N ASN A 142 -8.33 29.80 9.00
CA ASN A 142 -8.04 30.57 10.23
C ASN A 142 -7.17 29.76 11.20
N SER A 143 -7.19 28.44 11.09
CA SER A 143 -6.37 27.56 11.94
C SER A 143 -5.05 27.19 11.26
N ILE A 144 -3.98 27.01 12.04
CA ILE A 144 -2.67 26.51 11.55
C ILE A 144 -2.85 25.16 10.85
N ARG A 145 -3.69 24.29 11.41
CA ARG A 145 -4.00 22.99 10.83
C ARG A 145 -4.69 23.14 9.47
N GLY A 146 -5.68 24.00 9.34
CA GLY A 146 -6.38 24.19 8.08
C GLY A 146 -5.46 24.80 7.01
N ARG A 147 -4.57 25.74 7.34
CA ARG A 147 -3.58 26.25 6.39
C ARG A 147 -2.62 25.16 5.89
N ARG A 148 -2.18 24.26 6.78
CA ARG A 148 -1.44 23.05 6.38
C ARG A 148 -2.25 22.20 5.42
N ASP A 149 -3.51 21.92 5.77
CA ASP A 149 -4.38 21.04 5.00
C ASP A 149 -4.69 21.63 3.62
N LEU A 150 -4.95 22.94 3.54
CA LEU A 150 -5.10 23.63 2.26
C LEU A 150 -3.85 23.52 1.40
N THR A 151 -2.68 23.84 1.97
CA THR A 151 -1.39 23.77 1.24
C THR A 151 -1.13 22.35 0.72
N MET A 152 -1.41 21.34 1.56
CA MET A 152 -1.26 19.93 1.23
C MET A 152 -2.19 19.53 0.07
N LEU A 153 -3.47 19.90 0.11
CA LEU A 153 -4.46 19.57 -0.91
C LEU A 153 -4.15 20.28 -2.24
N MET A 154 -3.76 21.55 -2.19
CA MET A 154 -3.35 22.32 -3.36
C MET A 154 -2.10 21.71 -4.02
N LEU A 155 -1.10 21.32 -3.23
CA LEU A 155 0.10 20.67 -3.74
C LEU A 155 -0.23 19.29 -4.33
N LEU A 156 -1.11 18.51 -3.68
CA LEU A 156 -1.56 17.22 -4.17
C LEU A 156 -2.25 17.36 -5.54
N TYR A 157 -3.17 18.30 -5.66
CA TYR A 157 -3.92 18.56 -6.89
C TYR A 157 -3.01 19.04 -8.03
N ASN A 158 -2.15 20.03 -7.77
CA ASN A 158 -1.28 20.64 -8.77
C ASN A 158 -0.19 19.67 -9.26
N SER A 159 0.41 18.88 -8.34
CA SER A 159 1.48 17.94 -8.69
C SER A 159 1.01 16.60 -9.25
N GLY A 160 -0.25 16.23 -9.07
CA GLY A 160 -0.74 14.88 -9.35
C GLY A 160 0.01 13.79 -8.59
N ALA A 161 0.51 14.11 -7.40
CA ALA A 161 1.21 13.15 -6.55
C ALA A 161 0.24 12.08 -6.03
N ARG A 162 0.74 10.86 -5.86
CA ARG A 162 0.02 9.86 -5.08
C ARG A 162 0.08 10.22 -3.60
N VAL A 163 -0.94 9.84 -2.83
CA VAL A 163 -0.97 10.13 -1.38
C VAL A 163 0.31 9.64 -0.69
N GLY A 164 0.81 8.45 -1.02
CA GLY A 164 2.06 7.95 -0.45
C GLY A 164 3.30 8.73 -0.88
N GLU A 165 3.31 9.33 -2.07
CA GLU A 165 4.40 10.22 -2.52
C GLU A 165 4.34 11.55 -1.76
N LEU A 166 3.14 12.11 -1.58
CA LEU A 166 2.91 13.34 -0.83
C LEU A 166 3.37 13.20 0.64
N THR A 167 2.96 12.12 1.32
CA THR A 167 3.30 11.88 2.73
C THR A 167 4.78 11.58 2.96
N SER A 168 5.51 11.21 1.92
CA SER A 168 6.96 10.99 1.97
C SER A 168 7.80 12.23 1.61
N LEU A 169 7.16 13.37 1.26
CA LEU A 169 7.88 14.58 0.97
C LEU A 169 8.60 15.13 2.20
N THR A 170 9.83 15.56 1.96
CA THR A 170 10.61 16.34 2.91
C THR A 170 10.71 17.80 2.44
N VAL A 171 11.13 18.69 3.31
CA VAL A 171 11.36 20.08 2.96
C VAL A 171 12.31 20.21 1.75
N SER A 172 13.37 19.40 1.70
CA SER A 172 14.31 19.38 0.55
C SER A 172 13.73 18.83 -0.74
N SER A 173 12.53 18.25 -0.71
CA SER A 173 11.83 17.83 -1.93
C SER A 173 11.27 19.00 -2.72
N VAL A 174 11.17 20.19 -2.11
CA VAL A 174 10.64 21.43 -2.71
C VAL A 174 11.79 22.34 -3.10
N ARG A 175 11.75 22.84 -4.34
CA ARG A 175 12.58 23.94 -4.78
C ARG A 175 11.71 25.17 -5.00
N ALA A 176 11.86 26.14 -4.09
CA ALA A 176 11.09 27.38 -4.07
C ALA A 176 11.67 28.50 -4.96
N ASP A 177 12.82 28.26 -5.60
CA ASP A 177 13.41 29.15 -6.62
C ASP A 177 12.95 28.74 -8.02
N LYS A 178 12.79 29.71 -8.92
CA LYS A 178 12.36 29.42 -10.31
C LYS A 178 13.41 28.58 -11.06
N PRO A 179 13.00 27.57 -11.81
CA PRO A 179 11.63 27.08 -11.94
C PRO A 179 11.17 26.32 -10.68
N TYR A 180 9.98 26.64 -10.22
CA TYR A 180 9.35 26.00 -9.06
C TYR A 180 9.06 24.53 -9.31
N VAL A 181 9.59 23.64 -8.50
CA VAL A 181 9.41 22.21 -8.70
C VAL A 181 9.30 21.44 -7.39
N VAL A 182 8.64 20.30 -7.46
CA VAL A 182 8.65 19.28 -6.40
C VAL A 182 9.21 17.97 -6.94
N THR A 183 10.12 17.36 -6.18
CA THR A 183 10.68 16.04 -6.49
C THR A 183 9.86 14.97 -5.81
N LEU A 184 9.19 14.13 -6.58
CA LEU A 184 8.39 13.01 -6.11
C LEU A 184 9.15 11.70 -6.29
N ILE A 185 9.06 10.80 -5.29
CA ILE A 185 9.65 9.46 -5.33
C ILE A 185 8.51 8.45 -5.33
N GLY A 186 8.35 7.74 -6.45
CA GLY A 186 7.29 6.77 -6.66
C GLY A 186 7.73 5.31 -6.45
N LYS A 187 6.88 4.39 -6.88
CA LYS A 187 7.13 2.95 -6.81
C LYS A 187 8.47 2.56 -7.47
N GLY A 188 9.26 1.77 -6.76
CA GLY A 188 10.58 1.34 -7.21
C GLY A 188 11.63 2.46 -7.13
N SER A 189 11.46 3.40 -6.19
CA SER A 189 12.37 4.55 -5.99
C SER A 189 12.55 5.44 -7.23
N LYS A 190 11.60 5.37 -8.17
CA LYS A 190 11.63 6.21 -9.38
C LYS A 190 11.36 7.65 -9.00
N ARG A 191 12.33 8.51 -9.29
CA ARG A 191 12.27 9.95 -9.06
C ARG A 191 11.66 10.65 -10.27
N ARG A 192 10.72 11.59 -10.03
CA ARG A 192 10.25 12.53 -11.06
C ARG A 192 10.20 13.94 -10.49
N ILE A 193 10.47 14.91 -11.33
CA ILE A 193 10.41 16.34 -11.01
C ILE A 193 9.14 16.87 -11.65
N VAL A 194 8.32 17.55 -10.87
CA VAL A 194 7.04 18.12 -11.31
C VAL A 194 7.08 19.63 -11.14
N PRO A 195 6.83 20.41 -12.20
CA PRO A 195 6.66 21.86 -12.08
C PRO A 195 5.43 22.18 -11.24
N ILE A 196 5.52 23.23 -10.45
CA ILE A 196 4.46 23.71 -9.56
C ILE A 196 4.11 25.15 -9.92
N ASP A 197 2.83 25.47 -9.96
CA ASP A 197 2.33 26.80 -10.22
C ASP A 197 2.76 27.77 -9.11
N GLU A 198 2.99 29.03 -9.49
CA GLU A 198 3.50 30.07 -8.59
C GLU A 198 2.61 30.28 -7.37
N ASP A 199 1.28 30.29 -7.55
CA ASP A 199 0.32 30.46 -6.45
C ASP A 199 0.40 29.32 -5.43
N VAL A 200 0.56 28.08 -5.89
CA VAL A 200 0.72 26.91 -5.02
C VAL A 200 2.07 26.94 -4.31
N MET A 201 3.12 27.35 -5.01
CA MET A 201 4.43 27.49 -4.38
C MET A 201 4.43 28.58 -3.32
N ASN A 202 3.73 29.69 -3.53
CA ASN A 202 3.58 30.73 -2.52
C ASN A 202 2.90 30.21 -1.25
N LEU A 203 1.87 29.37 -1.38
CA LEU A 203 1.25 28.69 -0.23
C LEU A 203 2.25 27.79 0.50
N VAL A 204 3.05 27.02 -0.24
CA VAL A 204 4.07 26.14 0.34
C VAL A 204 5.13 26.97 1.09
N VAL A 205 5.63 28.06 0.51
CA VAL A 205 6.60 28.93 1.16
C VAL A 205 6.03 29.56 2.43
N ALA A 206 4.80 30.08 2.38
CA ALA A 206 4.13 30.63 3.55
C ALA A 206 3.98 29.58 4.66
N TYR A 207 3.59 28.35 4.30
CA TYR A 207 3.49 27.22 5.24
C TYR A 207 4.87 26.86 5.86
N LEU A 208 5.95 26.82 5.05
CA LEU A 208 7.29 26.54 5.54
C LEU A 208 7.74 27.60 6.56
N HIS A 209 7.49 28.89 6.26
CA HIS A 209 7.82 30.00 7.15
C HIS A 209 7.01 29.92 8.45
N GLU A 210 5.70 29.73 8.39
CA GLU A 210 4.82 29.64 9.55
C GLU A 210 5.22 28.50 10.52
N ASN A 211 5.72 27.38 9.97
CA ASN A 211 6.13 26.21 10.76
C ASN A 211 7.64 26.19 11.05
N ASN A 212 8.36 27.30 10.78
CA ASN A 212 9.81 27.41 10.95
C ASN A 212 10.58 26.29 10.23
N LEU A 213 10.12 25.89 9.05
CA LEU A 213 10.73 24.84 8.21
C LEU A 213 11.64 25.42 7.10
N ASP A 214 11.73 26.73 6.95
CA ASP A 214 12.50 27.46 5.96
C ASP A 214 14.01 27.47 6.22
N ASN A 215 14.46 26.95 7.37
CA ASN A 215 15.88 26.80 7.66
C ASN A 215 16.50 25.63 6.87
N PRO A 216 17.63 25.84 6.16
CA PRO A 216 18.33 24.79 5.42
C PRO A 216 18.67 23.53 6.22
N SER A 217 18.90 23.67 7.54
CA SER A 217 19.14 22.50 8.41
C SER A 217 17.96 21.56 8.56
N LYS A 218 16.76 22.01 8.20
CA LYS A 218 15.50 21.23 8.27
C LYS A 218 15.14 20.53 6.97
N GLY A 219 16.02 20.48 5.99
CA GLY A 219 15.76 19.84 4.71
C GLY A 219 15.27 18.40 4.78
N ALA A 220 15.70 17.63 5.80
CA ALA A 220 15.29 16.25 6.00
C ALA A 220 13.96 16.09 6.79
N TYR A 221 13.40 17.18 7.32
CA TYR A 221 12.13 17.14 8.02
C TYR A 221 10.97 16.83 7.08
N PRO A 222 9.90 16.14 7.54
CA PRO A 222 8.71 15.91 6.73
C PRO A 222 8.11 17.26 6.31
N LEU A 223 7.70 17.37 5.04
CA LEU A 223 7.05 18.59 4.56
C LEU A 223 5.72 18.81 5.28
N PHE A 224 4.91 17.76 5.46
CA PHE A 224 3.65 17.80 6.20
C PHE A 224 3.72 16.86 7.39
N SER A 225 3.49 17.39 8.59
CA SER A 225 3.54 16.64 9.85
C SER A 225 2.22 16.71 10.61
N ASN A 226 2.05 15.75 11.51
CA ASN A 226 1.01 15.77 12.54
C ASN A 226 1.39 16.70 13.69
N ILE A 227 0.54 16.79 14.72
CA ILE A 227 0.77 17.64 15.91
C ILE A 227 1.99 17.23 16.75
N TRP A 228 2.51 16.03 16.55
CA TRP A 228 3.72 15.52 17.22
C TRP A 228 5.00 15.70 16.38
N GLY A 229 4.90 16.34 15.20
CA GLY A 229 6.03 16.53 14.29
C GLY A 229 6.36 15.31 13.43
N GLU A 230 5.57 14.23 13.48
CA GLU A 230 5.76 13.04 12.67
C GLU A 230 5.13 13.22 11.28
N PRO A 231 5.65 12.52 10.23
CA PRO A 231 5.06 12.58 8.90
C PRO A 231 3.57 12.22 8.91
N LEU A 232 2.75 12.93 8.14
CA LEU A 232 1.37 12.53 7.92
C LEU A 232 1.33 11.14 7.27
N THR A 233 0.38 10.32 7.69
CA THR A 233 0.11 9.02 7.08
C THR A 233 -0.92 9.15 5.96
N SER A 234 -1.01 8.16 5.07
CA SER A 234 -2.07 8.10 4.06
C SER A 234 -3.48 8.13 4.69
N SER A 235 -3.66 7.52 5.87
CA SER A 235 -4.91 7.59 6.63
C SER A 235 -5.17 9.00 7.17
N GLY A 236 -4.12 9.72 7.60
CA GLY A 236 -4.22 11.11 8.03
C GLY A 236 -4.66 12.03 6.89
N VAL A 237 -4.13 11.84 5.68
CA VAL A 237 -4.57 12.58 4.49
C VAL A 237 -6.02 12.24 4.13
N ALA A 238 -6.40 10.96 4.16
CA ALA A 238 -7.78 10.55 3.90
C ALA A 238 -8.77 11.15 4.89
N TYR A 239 -8.38 11.30 6.15
CA TYR A 239 -9.21 11.96 7.18
C TYR A 239 -9.45 13.45 6.90
N VAL A 240 -8.49 14.13 6.27
CA VAL A 240 -8.65 15.55 5.88
C VAL A 240 -9.63 15.73 4.71
N ILE A 241 -9.74 14.73 3.84
CA ILE A 241 -10.58 14.78 2.63
C ILE A 241 -12.03 14.35 2.92
N ASN A 242 -12.27 13.55 3.96
CA ASN A 242 -13.58 13.05 4.36
C ASN A 242 -14.27 13.98 5.38
#